data_4d3fd469007a6028eb8ffee4a2a7557e
#
_entry.id   4d3fd469007a6028eb8ffee4a2a7557e
#
_cell.length_a   1.000
_cell.length_b   1.000
_cell.length_c   1.000
_cell.angle_alpha   90.00
_cell.angle_beta   90.00
_cell.angle_gamma   90.00
#
_symmetry.space_group_name_H-M   'P 1'
#
loop_
_entity.id
_entity.type
_entity.pdbx_description
1 polymer ?
#
loop_
_entity_poly.entity_id
_entity_poly.type
_entity_poly.pdbx_seq_one_letter_code
_entity_poly.pdbx_strand_id
1 'polypeptide(L)'
;MTVIDKARTWKVVEERLAVESDPHKRKLLEVVLEHMLAEAVPDLARLMATLSEHPDYHSWGPQGDRGPKGRAAVEKFYADFVASGANNLEFDCDRLVVDDHAVITEGTMTMLYPGRTLNTMGIPVDDPDAYYMYRDRMLIVWPFDETGTLIGEDSYSGQAGFVGIADRKVPNEDLPPEIRK
;
A
#
# COMPACT_ATOMS: atom_id res chain seq x y z
N MET A 1 -20.59 1.00 9.85
CA MET A 1 -19.19 0.57 10.13
C MET A 1 -18.41 0.91 8.88
N THR A 2 -17.23 1.55 8.99
CA THR A 2 -16.44 1.91 7.80
C THR A 2 -15.93 0.66 7.10
N VAL A 3 -15.88 0.70 5.76
CA VAL A 3 -15.36 -0.42 4.94
C VAL A 3 -13.83 -0.49 4.94
N ILE A 4 -13.16 0.53 5.47
CA ILE A 4 -11.70 0.63 5.64
C ILE A 4 -11.39 0.92 7.11
N ASP A 5 -10.47 0.14 7.68
CA ASP A 5 -9.78 0.42 8.93
C ASP A 5 -8.27 0.53 8.64
N LYS A 6 -7.79 1.74 8.46
CA LYS A 6 -6.37 2.00 8.11
C LYS A 6 -5.40 1.39 9.12
N ALA A 7 -5.78 1.28 10.39
CA ALA A 7 -4.91 0.74 11.44
C ALA A 7 -4.57 -0.74 11.23
N ARG A 8 -5.40 -1.49 10.50
CA ARG A 8 -5.11 -2.89 10.16
C ARG A 8 -3.88 -3.04 9.26
N THR A 9 -3.54 -2.00 8.48
CA THR A 9 -2.39 -1.99 7.56
C THR A 9 -1.07 -2.27 8.28
N TRP A 10 -0.86 -1.68 9.45
CA TRP A 10 0.41 -1.81 10.17
C TRP A 10 0.33 -2.65 11.45
N LYS A 11 -0.87 -3.04 11.88
CA LYS A 11 -1.11 -3.75 13.14
C LYS A 11 -0.25 -5.02 13.29
N VAL A 12 -0.15 -5.83 12.24
CA VAL A 12 0.65 -7.06 12.27
C VAL A 12 2.13 -6.78 12.48
N VAL A 13 2.64 -5.65 11.95
CA VAL A 13 4.03 -5.23 12.13
C VAL A 13 4.26 -4.77 13.58
N GLU A 14 3.34 -4.01 14.17
CA GLU A 14 3.40 -3.60 15.58
C GLU A 14 3.38 -4.83 16.51
N GLU A 15 2.46 -5.78 16.26
CA GLU A 15 2.35 -7.03 17.04
C GLU A 15 3.64 -7.86 16.95
N ARG A 16 4.22 -7.98 15.75
CA ARG A 16 5.48 -8.69 15.57
C ARG A 16 6.65 -7.96 16.24
N LEU A 17 6.74 -6.66 16.11
CA LEU A 17 7.77 -5.83 16.74
C LEU A 17 7.75 -5.92 18.26
N ALA A 18 6.57 -6.05 18.85
CA ALA A 18 6.41 -6.17 20.31
C ALA A 18 7.06 -7.44 20.90
N VAL A 19 7.22 -8.50 20.10
CA VAL A 19 7.77 -9.80 20.53
C VAL A 19 9.11 -10.14 19.91
N GLU A 20 9.59 -9.36 18.92
CA GLU A 20 10.89 -9.59 18.28
C GLU A 20 12.02 -9.22 19.22
N SER A 21 12.95 -10.15 19.43
CA SER A 21 14.11 -9.97 20.31
C SER A 21 15.42 -9.68 19.57
N ASP A 22 15.49 -10.02 18.28
CA ASP A 22 16.67 -9.77 17.46
C ASP A 22 16.75 -8.27 17.10
N PRO A 23 17.82 -7.56 17.51
CA PRO A 23 17.93 -6.12 17.27
C PRO A 23 17.95 -5.73 15.79
N HIS A 24 18.51 -6.58 14.92
CA HIS A 24 18.55 -6.33 13.49
C HIS A 24 17.16 -6.42 12.88
N LYS A 25 16.43 -7.51 13.15
CA LYS A 25 15.04 -7.70 12.68
C LYS A 25 14.09 -6.64 13.22
N ARG A 26 14.29 -6.21 14.46
CA ARG A 26 13.55 -5.06 15.03
C ARG A 26 13.73 -3.81 14.18
N LYS A 27 14.97 -3.48 13.80
CA LYS A 27 15.27 -2.32 12.96
C LYS A 27 14.53 -2.40 11.62
N LEU A 28 14.53 -3.57 10.95
CA LEU A 28 13.81 -3.74 9.67
C LEU A 28 12.30 -3.54 9.84
N LEU A 29 11.71 -4.11 10.90
CA LEU A 29 10.30 -3.94 11.21
C LEU A 29 9.93 -2.49 11.54
N GLU A 30 10.80 -1.75 12.26
CA GLU A 30 10.61 -0.33 12.57
C GLU A 30 10.59 0.52 11.31
N VAL A 31 11.43 0.23 10.31
CA VAL A 31 11.44 0.94 9.02
C VAL A 31 10.16 0.65 8.24
N VAL A 32 9.71 -0.62 8.16
CA VAL A 32 8.45 -0.96 7.48
C VAL A 32 7.25 -0.32 8.16
N LEU A 33 7.21 -0.34 9.50
CA LEU A 33 6.15 0.32 10.27
C LEU A 33 6.09 1.82 9.97
N GLU A 34 7.24 2.49 9.98
CA GLU A 34 7.35 3.93 9.68
C GLU A 34 6.87 4.23 8.25
N HIS A 35 7.25 3.40 7.28
CA HIS A 35 6.83 3.51 5.89
C HIS A 35 5.30 3.41 5.75
N MET A 36 4.70 2.34 6.30
CA MET A 36 3.26 2.12 6.28
C MET A 36 2.47 3.27 6.95
N LEU A 37 2.97 3.80 8.07
CA LEU A 37 2.35 4.93 8.76
C LEU A 37 2.40 6.20 7.93
N ALA A 38 3.54 6.48 7.27
CA ALA A 38 3.72 7.66 6.43
C ALA A 38 2.88 7.61 5.15
N GLU A 39 2.57 6.40 4.65
CA GLU A 39 1.66 6.20 3.52
C GLU A 39 0.19 6.36 3.93
N ALA A 40 -0.22 5.79 5.06
CA ALA A 40 -1.61 5.81 5.53
C ALA A 40 -2.09 7.22 5.94
N VAL A 41 -1.18 8.04 6.48
CA VAL A 41 -1.37 9.48 6.74
C VAL A 41 -0.39 10.22 5.86
N PRO A 42 -0.75 10.56 4.61
CA PRO A 42 0.20 10.94 3.58
C PRO A 42 1.18 12.02 4.01
N ASP A 43 2.42 11.62 4.26
CA ASP A 43 3.57 12.48 4.52
C ASP A 43 4.71 12.04 3.60
N LEU A 44 4.75 12.65 2.41
CA LEU A 44 5.71 12.26 1.37
C LEU A 44 7.16 12.40 1.83
N ALA A 45 7.49 13.43 2.60
CA ALA A 45 8.85 13.64 3.10
C ALA A 45 9.26 12.53 4.07
N ARG A 46 8.37 12.17 5.00
CA ARG A 46 8.55 11.10 5.97
C ARG A 46 8.65 9.74 5.29
N LEU A 47 7.79 9.45 4.31
CA LEU A 47 7.81 8.22 3.53
C LEU A 47 9.13 8.08 2.77
N MET A 48 9.54 9.11 2.03
CA MET A 48 10.79 9.10 1.29
C MET A 48 12.04 9.00 2.18
N ALA A 49 11.95 9.40 3.44
CA ALA A 49 13.05 9.25 4.40
C ALA A 49 13.30 7.81 4.84
N THR A 50 12.33 6.90 4.67
CA THR A 50 12.49 5.46 4.95
C THR A 50 13.29 4.73 3.87
N LEU A 51 13.45 5.33 2.69
CA LEU A 51 14.03 4.71 1.51
C LEU A 51 15.50 5.08 1.31
N SER A 52 16.23 4.17 0.68
CA SER A 52 17.60 4.39 0.20
C SER A 52 17.67 5.57 -0.78
N GLU A 53 18.89 5.99 -1.11
CA GLU A 53 19.13 7.02 -2.12
C GLU A 53 18.68 6.59 -3.52
N HIS A 54 18.74 5.29 -3.82
CA HIS A 54 18.40 4.70 -5.12
C HIS A 54 17.35 3.59 -4.96
N PRO A 55 16.09 3.90 -4.58
CA PRO A 55 15.07 2.88 -4.41
C PRO A 55 14.66 2.28 -5.76
N ASP A 56 14.46 0.95 -5.78
CA ASP A 56 14.04 0.20 -6.94
C ASP A 56 12.77 -0.59 -6.60
N TYR A 57 11.62 -0.15 -7.09
CA TYR A 57 10.32 -0.75 -6.81
C TYR A 57 9.93 -1.70 -7.92
N HIS A 58 9.33 -2.82 -7.55
CA HIS A 58 8.78 -3.77 -8.49
C HIS A 58 7.28 -3.96 -8.27
N SER A 59 6.52 -3.92 -9.35
CA SER A 59 5.09 -4.23 -9.34
C SER A 59 4.82 -5.31 -10.38
N TRP A 60 4.88 -6.55 -9.91
CA TRP A 60 4.77 -7.72 -10.76
C TRP A 60 3.33 -8.10 -11.06
N GLY A 61 3.04 -8.31 -12.32
CA GLY A 61 1.75 -8.77 -12.81
C GLY A 61 1.85 -9.47 -14.15
N PRO A 62 0.71 -9.82 -14.79
CA PRO A 62 0.69 -10.54 -16.09
C PRO A 62 1.43 -9.83 -17.22
N GLN A 63 1.65 -8.53 -17.09
CA GLN A 63 2.33 -7.71 -18.10
C GLN A 63 3.80 -7.41 -17.73
N GLY A 64 4.34 -8.13 -16.75
CA GLY A 64 5.69 -7.94 -16.22
C GLY A 64 5.76 -6.88 -15.11
N ASP A 65 6.99 -6.38 -14.88
CA ASP A 65 7.26 -5.37 -13.87
C ASP A 65 6.87 -3.96 -14.35
N ARG A 66 6.14 -3.24 -13.50
CA ARG A 66 5.70 -1.86 -13.72
C ARG A 66 6.08 -0.91 -12.59
N GLY A 67 6.90 -1.37 -11.64
CA GLY A 67 7.34 -0.57 -10.51
C GLY A 67 8.20 0.62 -10.94
N PRO A 68 8.11 1.76 -10.23
CA PRO A 68 8.93 2.94 -10.50
C PRO A 68 10.39 2.69 -10.13
N LYS A 69 11.33 3.22 -10.92
CA LYS A 69 12.77 3.02 -10.75
C LYS A 69 13.46 4.34 -10.40
N GLY A 70 14.17 4.34 -9.27
CA GLY A 70 14.91 5.48 -8.75
C GLY A 70 14.05 6.50 -8.01
N ARG A 71 14.68 7.30 -7.16
CA ARG A 71 14.04 8.17 -6.17
C ARG A 71 12.99 9.11 -6.73
N ALA A 72 13.29 9.79 -7.86
CA ALA A 72 12.36 10.74 -8.46
C ALA A 72 11.08 10.06 -9.01
N ALA A 73 11.22 8.84 -9.56
CA ALA A 73 10.07 8.09 -10.06
C ALA A 73 9.20 7.54 -8.91
N VAL A 74 9.83 7.08 -7.82
CA VAL A 74 9.12 6.63 -6.61
C VAL A 74 8.40 7.79 -5.94
N GLU A 75 9.04 8.95 -5.79
CA GLU A 75 8.41 10.15 -5.24
C GLU A 75 7.18 10.58 -6.07
N LYS A 76 7.32 10.59 -7.40
CA LYS A 76 6.19 10.87 -8.30
C LYS A 76 5.07 9.83 -8.16
N PHE A 77 5.41 8.56 -8.04
CA PHE A 77 4.42 7.48 -7.84
C PHE A 77 3.56 7.74 -6.60
N TYR A 78 4.17 8.06 -5.46
CA TYR A 78 3.42 8.36 -4.25
C TYR A 78 2.62 9.67 -4.33
N ALA A 79 3.17 10.70 -4.97
CA ALA A 79 2.43 11.95 -5.21
C ALA A 79 1.19 11.71 -6.08
N ASP A 80 1.32 10.95 -7.16
CA ASP A 80 0.19 10.57 -8.03
C ASP A 80 -0.83 9.68 -7.29
N PHE A 81 -0.35 8.75 -6.47
CA PHE A 81 -1.20 7.87 -5.68
C PHE A 81 -2.08 8.66 -4.70
N VAL A 82 -1.50 9.60 -3.97
CA VAL A 82 -2.25 10.50 -3.08
C VAL A 82 -3.21 11.39 -3.88
N ALA A 83 -2.75 11.99 -4.98
CA ALA A 83 -3.59 12.86 -5.82
C ALA A 83 -4.77 12.11 -6.46
N SER A 84 -4.63 10.81 -6.72
CA SER A 84 -5.71 9.97 -7.26
C SER A 84 -6.84 9.71 -6.27
N GLY A 85 -6.60 9.91 -4.95
CA GLY A 85 -7.51 9.56 -3.86
C GLY A 85 -7.56 8.05 -3.54
N ALA A 86 -6.72 7.23 -4.17
CA ALA A 86 -6.64 5.78 -3.92
C ALA A 86 -5.89 5.43 -2.62
N ASN A 87 -5.26 6.42 -1.97
CA ASN A 87 -4.57 6.27 -0.67
C ASN A 87 -5.51 5.99 0.53
N ASN A 88 -6.83 5.91 0.30
CA ASN A 88 -7.76 5.37 1.27
C ASN A 88 -7.75 3.85 1.20
N LEU A 89 -6.81 3.25 1.92
CA LEU A 89 -6.53 1.82 1.87
C LEU A 89 -6.49 1.16 3.25
N GLU A 90 -6.71 -0.15 3.23
CA GLU A 90 -6.47 -1.09 4.30
C GLU A 90 -5.71 -2.28 3.69
N PHE A 91 -4.58 -2.65 4.29
CA PHE A 91 -3.91 -3.91 3.99
C PHE A 91 -4.09 -4.86 5.17
N ASP A 92 -5.09 -5.73 5.09
CA ASP A 92 -5.36 -6.75 6.09
C ASP A 92 -4.35 -7.89 5.95
N CYS A 93 -3.21 -7.71 6.58
CA CYS A 93 -2.08 -8.63 6.53
C CYS A 93 -2.32 -9.81 7.47
N ASP A 94 -2.35 -11.02 6.92
CA ASP A 94 -2.55 -12.27 7.65
C ASP A 94 -1.27 -13.14 7.74
N ARG A 95 -0.19 -12.72 7.07
CA ARG A 95 1.13 -13.36 7.16
C ARG A 95 2.24 -12.32 7.10
N LEU A 96 3.15 -12.39 8.09
CA LEU A 96 4.37 -11.61 8.12
C LEU A 96 5.56 -12.54 8.37
N VAL A 97 6.59 -12.40 7.55
CA VAL A 97 7.88 -13.07 7.72
C VAL A 97 8.96 -11.99 7.78
N VAL A 98 9.90 -12.13 8.69
CA VAL A 98 11.09 -11.27 8.77
C VAL A 98 12.33 -12.15 8.82
N ASP A 99 13.30 -11.78 8.02
CA ASP A 99 14.61 -12.43 7.96
C ASP A 99 15.72 -11.34 8.00
N ASP A 100 16.96 -11.66 7.67
CA ASP A 100 18.07 -10.72 7.82
C ASP A 100 18.11 -9.65 6.71
N HIS A 101 17.40 -9.85 5.60
CA HIS A 101 17.47 -9.00 4.41
C HIS A 101 16.10 -8.52 3.89
N ALA A 102 15.01 -9.03 4.47
CA ALA A 102 13.67 -8.68 4.02
C ALA A 102 12.62 -8.81 5.11
N VAL A 103 11.59 -7.99 4.98
CA VAL A 103 10.28 -8.26 5.58
C VAL A 103 9.33 -8.66 4.44
N ILE A 104 8.48 -9.65 4.67
CA ILE A 104 7.46 -10.07 3.71
C ILE A 104 6.11 -9.97 4.39
N THR A 105 5.17 -9.29 3.73
CA THR A 105 3.79 -9.19 4.17
C THR A 105 2.87 -9.74 3.08
N GLU A 106 1.91 -10.56 3.47
CA GLU A 106 0.90 -11.12 2.59
C GLU A 106 -0.48 -10.91 3.19
N GLY A 107 -1.41 -10.42 2.40
CA GLY A 107 -2.74 -10.09 2.91
C GLY A 107 -3.72 -9.69 1.82
N THR A 108 -4.83 -9.12 2.25
CA THR A 108 -5.84 -8.55 1.36
C THR A 108 -5.70 -7.03 1.34
N MET A 109 -5.38 -6.48 0.17
CA MET A 109 -5.41 -5.04 -0.07
C MET A 109 -6.83 -4.62 -0.44
N THR A 110 -7.36 -3.66 0.29
CA THR A 110 -8.62 -2.98 -0.01
C THR A 110 -8.35 -1.50 -0.21
N MET A 111 -8.79 -0.92 -1.33
CA MET A 111 -8.65 0.51 -1.62
C MET A 111 -9.97 1.10 -2.08
N LEU A 112 -10.19 2.37 -1.79
CA LEU A 112 -11.36 3.12 -2.27
C LEU A 112 -10.94 4.02 -3.42
N TYR A 113 -11.40 3.69 -4.63
CA TYR A 113 -11.16 4.49 -5.83
C TYR A 113 -12.31 5.45 -6.08
N PRO A 114 -12.05 6.77 -6.22
CA PRO A 114 -13.04 7.70 -6.73
C PRO A 114 -13.49 7.29 -8.14
N GLY A 115 -14.78 7.37 -8.45
CA GLY A 115 -15.29 7.05 -9.77
C GLY A 115 -14.66 7.87 -10.90
N ARG A 116 -14.30 9.13 -10.64
CA ARG A 116 -13.55 9.97 -11.58
C ARG A 116 -12.17 9.39 -11.92
N THR A 117 -11.47 8.86 -10.91
CA THR A 117 -10.17 8.21 -11.10
C THR A 117 -10.32 6.95 -11.95
N LEU A 118 -11.32 6.10 -11.67
CA LEU A 118 -11.59 4.91 -12.47
C LEU A 118 -11.90 5.26 -13.95
N ASN A 119 -12.73 6.27 -14.18
CA ASN A 119 -13.05 6.73 -15.54
C ASN A 119 -11.78 7.22 -16.27
N THR A 120 -10.88 7.93 -15.58
CA THR A 120 -9.59 8.37 -16.15
C THR A 120 -8.68 7.18 -16.49
N MET A 121 -8.75 6.11 -15.70
CA MET A 121 -8.03 4.84 -15.96
C MET A 121 -8.67 4.00 -17.08
N GLY A 122 -9.77 4.46 -17.68
CA GLY A 122 -10.50 3.71 -18.71
C GLY A 122 -11.39 2.60 -18.17
N ILE A 123 -11.72 2.64 -16.88
CA ILE A 123 -12.64 1.71 -16.22
C ILE A 123 -13.97 2.45 -16.00
N PRO A 124 -14.97 2.23 -16.87
CA PRO A 124 -16.22 3.01 -16.79
C PRO A 124 -17.04 2.62 -15.57
N VAL A 125 -17.54 3.63 -14.86
CA VAL A 125 -18.48 3.50 -13.73
C VAL A 125 -19.64 4.48 -13.90
N ASP A 126 -20.79 4.16 -13.31
CA ASP A 126 -22.04 4.90 -13.45
C ASP A 126 -22.04 6.25 -12.72
N ASP A 127 -21.31 6.38 -11.62
CA ASP A 127 -21.29 7.57 -10.78
C ASP A 127 -19.85 8.05 -10.53
N PRO A 128 -19.40 9.10 -11.22
CA PRO A 128 -18.04 9.62 -11.05
C PRO A 128 -17.79 10.24 -9.67
N ASP A 129 -18.83 10.55 -8.92
CA ASP A 129 -18.75 11.18 -7.60
C ASP A 129 -18.79 10.17 -6.45
N ALA A 130 -19.05 8.90 -6.74
CA ALA A 130 -19.01 7.81 -5.76
C ALA A 130 -17.61 7.21 -5.60
N TYR A 131 -17.48 6.38 -4.59
CA TYR A 131 -16.29 5.53 -4.36
C TYR A 131 -16.62 4.08 -4.67
N TYR A 132 -15.62 3.35 -5.19
CA TYR A 132 -15.71 1.95 -5.58
C TYR A 132 -14.60 1.16 -4.92
N MET A 133 -14.93 -0.04 -4.43
CA MET A 133 -13.99 -0.86 -3.68
C MET A 133 -13.13 -1.72 -4.62
N TYR A 134 -11.84 -1.43 -4.67
CA TYR A 134 -10.81 -2.36 -5.13
C TYR A 134 -10.52 -3.37 -4.03
N ARG A 135 -10.36 -4.65 -4.36
CA ARG A 135 -9.93 -5.68 -3.41
C ARG A 135 -9.15 -6.76 -4.14
N ASP A 136 -7.94 -7.03 -3.68
CA ASP A 136 -7.08 -8.06 -4.26
C ASP A 136 -6.19 -8.70 -3.19
N ARG A 137 -5.73 -9.91 -3.47
CA ARG A 137 -4.70 -10.56 -2.68
C ARG A 137 -3.34 -10.03 -3.11
N MET A 138 -2.52 -9.65 -2.14
CA MET A 138 -1.21 -9.06 -2.40
C MET A 138 -0.14 -9.65 -1.48
N LEU A 139 1.03 -9.88 -2.05
CA LEU A 139 2.26 -10.15 -1.32
C LEU A 139 3.22 -9.00 -1.60
N ILE A 140 3.82 -8.45 -0.55
CA ILE A 140 4.81 -7.38 -0.65
C ILE A 140 6.09 -7.86 0.02
N VAL A 141 7.19 -7.82 -0.73
CA VAL A 141 8.54 -7.99 -0.20
C VAL A 141 9.13 -6.58 0.00
N TRP A 142 9.63 -6.34 1.20
CA TRP A 142 10.33 -5.13 1.62
C TRP A 142 11.82 -5.48 1.70
N PRO A 143 12.61 -5.28 0.64
CA PRO A 143 14.02 -5.64 0.61
C PRO A 143 14.89 -4.58 1.29
N PHE A 144 15.93 -5.03 1.98
CA PHE A 144 16.89 -4.17 2.68
C PHE A 144 18.32 -4.42 2.21
N ASP A 145 19.12 -3.37 2.21
CA ASP A 145 20.56 -3.50 2.03
C ASP A 145 21.27 -3.99 3.32
N GLU A 146 22.58 -4.22 3.23
CA GLU A 146 23.41 -4.68 4.35
C GLU A 146 23.41 -3.69 5.55
N THR A 147 23.03 -2.44 5.33
CA THR A 147 22.96 -1.41 6.38
C THR A 147 21.60 -1.38 7.09
N GLY A 148 20.62 -2.16 6.59
CA GLY A 148 19.23 -2.15 7.05
C GLY A 148 18.45 -0.93 6.56
N THR A 149 18.77 -0.44 5.35
CA THR A 149 18.03 0.60 4.65
C THR A 149 17.08 -0.03 3.65
N LEU A 150 15.83 0.41 3.60
CA LEU A 150 14.83 -0.10 2.67
C LEU A 150 15.18 0.35 1.24
N ILE A 151 15.40 -0.62 0.36
CA ILE A 151 15.83 -0.36 -1.02
C ILE A 151 14.72 -0.43 -2.04
N GLY A 152 13.53 -0.82 -1.65
CA GLY A 152 12.39 -0.90 -2.55
C GLY A 152 11.17 -1.55 -1.92
N GLU A 153 10.20 -1.79 -2.79
CA GLU A 153 8.99 -2.55 -2.50
C GLU A 153 8.68 -3.42 -3.71
N ASP A 154 8.65 -4.74 -3.50
CA ASP A 154 8.30 -5.69 -4.56
C ASP A 154 6.91 -6.23 -4.31
N SER A 155 5.93 -5.72 -5.05
CA SER A 155 4.54 -6.13 -4.93
C SER A 155 4.14 -7.17 -5.97
N TYR A 156 3.39 -8.16 -5.53
CA TYR A 156 2.83 -9.24 -6.35
C TYR A 156 1.33 -9.29 -6.09
N SER A 157 0.52 -9.08 -7.14
CA SER A 157 -0.93 -9.15 -7.03
C SER A 157 -1.53 -10.01 -8.12
N GLY A 158 -2.71 -10.57 -7.85
CA GLY A 158 -3.51 -11.28 -8.84
C GLY A 158 -4.07 -10.39 -9.94
N GLN A 159 -4.02 -9.06 -9.73
CA GLN A 159 -4.57 -8.01 -10.60
C GLN A 159 -6.07 -8.18 -10.93
N ALA A 160 -6.77 -8.97 -10.12
CA ALA A 160 -8.21 -9.17 -10.26
C ALA A 160 -9.04 -8.06 -9.56
N GLY A 161 -8.41 -7.18 -8.79
CA GLY A 161 -9.08 -6.19 -7.95
C GLY A 161 -9.95 -5.20 -8.71
N PHE A 162 -9.65 -4.92 -9.98
CA PHE A 162 -10.48 -4.08 -10.85
C PHE A 162 -11.59 -4.84 -11.59
N VAL A 163 -11.53 -6.18 -11.66
CA VAL A 163 -12.57 -6.96 -12.34
C VAL A 163 -13.89 -6.82 -11.60
N GLY A 164 -14.94 -6.33 -12.27
CA GLY A 164 -16.25 -6.10 -11.67
C GLY A 164 -16.28 -4.98 -10.62
N ILE A 165 -15.32 -4.05 -10.63
CA ILE A 165 -15.28 -2.95 -9.64
C ILE A 165 -16.51 -2.04 -9.74
N ALA A 166 -17.10 -1.89 -10.93
CA ALA A 166 -18.31 -1.09 -11.12
C ALA A 166 -19.51 -1.56 -10.26
N ASP A 167 -19.56 -2.86 -9.92
CA ASP A 167 -20.59 -3.44 -9.07
C ASP A 167 -20.28 -3.29 -7.56
N ARG A 168 -19.11 -2.75 -7.21
CA ARG A 168 -18.65 -2.58 -5.83
C ARG A 168 -18.64 -1.12 -5.39
N LYS A 169 -19.71 -0.39 -5.77
CA LYS A 169 -19.98 0.96 -5.27
C LYS A 169 -20.19 0.95 -3.77
N VAL A 170 -19.53 1.84 -3.06
CA VAL A 170 -19.59 1.93 -1.59
C VAL A 170 -20.63 2.95 -1.16
N PRO A 171 -21.59 2.59 -0.29
CA PRO A 171 -22.53 3.53 0.31
C PRO A 171 -21.81 4.65 1.06
N ASN A 172 -22.32 5.89 0.99
CA ASN A 172 -21.66 7.04 1.62
C ASN A 172 -21.51 6.87 3.15
N GLU A 173 -22.47 6.26 3.81
CA GLU A 173 -22.44 5.97 5.24
C GLU A 173 -21.34 4.97 5.67
N ASP A 174 -20.85 4.16 4.73
CA ASP A 174 -19.80 3.16 4.96
C ASP A 174 -18.40 3.69 4.62
N LEU A 175 -18.29 4.88 4.04
CA LEU A 175 -17.01 5.53 3.76
C LEU A 175 -16.32 5.98 5.04
N PRO A 176 -14.99 6.07 5.07
CA PRO A 176 -14.25 6.78 6.11
C PRO A 176 -14.76 8.21 6.30
N PRO A 177 -14.82 8.74 7.54
CA PRO A 177 -15.39 10.06 7.81
C PRO A 177 -14.75 11.20 7.01
N GLU A 178 -13.45 11.11 6.73
CA GLU A 178 -12.66 12.12 6.04
C GLU A 178 -13.00 12.28 4.55
N ILE A 179 -13.64 11.27 3.92
CA ILE A 179 -14.07 11.32 2.52
C ILE A 179 -15.59 11.20 2.33
N ARG A 180 -16.31 11.15 3.43
CA ARG A 180 -17.78 11.12 3.44
C ARG A 180 -18.35 12.47 3.02
N LYS A 181 -19.38 12.47 2.17
CA LYS A 181 -20.11 13.67 1.73
C LYS A 181 -21.29 13.99 2.61
#